data_cae0e2b23acc4639828c77627f406a0c
#
_entry.id   cae0e2b23acc4639828c77627f406a0c
#
_cell.length_a   1.000
_cell.length_b   1.000
_cell.length_c   1.000
_cell.angle_alpha   90.00
_cell.angle_beta   90.00
_cell.angle_gamma   90.00
#
_symmetry.space_group_name_H-M   'P 1'
#
loop_
_entity.id
_entity.type
_entity.pdbx_description
1 polymer ?
#
loop_
_entity_poly.entity_id
_entity_poly.type
_entity_poly.pdbx_seq_one_letter_code
_entity_poly.pdbx_strand_id
1 'polypeptide(L)'
;MKLFLALKFSYFMKIYVDADACPTVIKDILYRVSQRTGIEVILVANQALSTPRIPTVRSIQVSQGFDVADDHIVELVEADDLVITADIPLAAEVIDKGGKALNPRGELYSKANIKARLNMRDFMDSMRNSGVQVGGGPPPLSQRDRMEFANALDKYLAQFG
;
A
#
# COMPACT_ATOMS: atom_id res chain seq x y z
N MET A 1 18.15 -23.99 -7.47
CA MET A 1 16.87 -23.79 -8.17
C MET A 1 15.89 -22.96 -7.36
N LYS A 2 15.53 -23.37 -6.15
CA LYS A 2 14.62 -22.60 -5.29
C LYS A 2 15.17 -21.24 -4.93
N LEU A 3 16.46 -21.13 -4.61
CA LEU A 3 17.09 -19.86 -4.28
C LEU A 3 17.09 -18.91 -5.48
N PHE A 4 17.37 -19.43 -6.66
CA PHE A 4 17.35 -18.64 -7.89
C PHE A 4 15.95 -18.11 -8.18
N LEU A 5 14.92 -18.94 -8.02
CA LEU A 5 13.53 -18.53 -8.22
C LEU A 5 13.11 -17.48 -7.21
N ALA A 6 13.51 -17.60 -5.95
CA ALA A 6 13.22 -16.62 -4.91
C ALA A 6 13.86 -15.27 -5.22
N LEU A 7 15.12 -15.28 -5.66
CA LEU A 7 15.81 -14.06 -6.07
C LEU A 7 15.14 -13.41 -7.28
N LYS A 8 14.74 -14.21 -8.26
CA LYS A 8 14.04 -13.73 -9.44
C LYS A 8 12.69 -13.13 -9.06
N PHE A 9 11.95 -13.78 -8.15
CA PHE A 9 10.67 -13.31 -7.68
C PHE A 9 10.80 -11.95 -6.99
N SER A 10 11.73 -11.82 -6.03
CA SER A 10 11.94 -10.57 -5.30
C SER A 10 12.49 -9.46 -6.19
N TYR A 11 13.14 -9.80 -7.29
CA TYR A 11 13.65 -8.83 -8.26
C TYR A 11 12.52 -8.22 -9.09
N PHE A 12 11.47 -9.00 -9.41
CA PHE A 12 10.43 -8.56 -10.33
C PHE A 12 9.35 -7.68 -9.74
N MET A 13 9.18 -7.69 -8.42
CA MET A 13 8.20 -6.80 -7.81
C MET A 13 8.65 -6.35 -6.45
N LYS A 14 8.18 -5.18 -6.06
CA LYS A 14 8.43 -4.57 -4.76
C LYS A 14 7.12 -4.13 -4.14
N ILE A 15 7.13 -4.00 -2.82
CA ILE A 15 5.99 -3.48 -2.08
C ILE A 15 6.39 -2.12 -1.50
N TYR A 16 5.72 -1.07 -1.93
CA TYR A 16 5.86 0.27 -1.36
C TYR A 16 4.75 0.51 -0.36
N VAL A 17 5.08 1.14 0.75
CA VAL A 17 4.11 1.40 1.82
C VAL A 17 4.00 2.91 2.04
N ASP A 18 2.79 3.42 1.98
CA ASP A 18 2.43 4.78 2.41
C ASP A 18 2.47 4.76 3.94
N ALA A 19 3.67 4.95 4.51
CA ALA A 19 3.98 4.49 5.86
C ALA A 19 3.46 5.41 6.96
N ASP A 20 3.28 6.70 6.68
CA ASP A 20 2.74 7.64 7.69
C ASP A 20 1.31 7.28 8.09
N ALA A 21 0.55 6.69 7.18
CA ALA A 21 -0.85 6.33 7.39
C ALA A 21 -1.08 4.83 7.59
N CYS A 22 -0.04 4.01 7.52
CA CYS A 22 -0.20 2.56 7.62
C CYS A 22 -0.21 2.10 9.07
N PRO A 23 -1.23 1.33 9.51
CA PRO A 23 -1.26 0.79 10.87
C PRO A 23 -0.09 -0.14 11.15
N THR A 24 0.41 -0.11 12.38
CA THR A 24 1.54 -0.94 12.81
C THR A 24 1.29 -2.43 12.58
N VAL A 25 0.07 -2.91 12.87
CA VAL A 25 -0.27 -4.32 12.68
C VAL A 25 -0.18 -4.76 11.22
N ILE A 26 -0.46 -3.87 10.29
CA ILE A 26 -0.32 -4.13 8.85
C ILE A 26 1.17 -4.14 8.47
N LYS A 27 1.95 -3.20 8.99
CA LYS A 27 3.41 -3.22 8.79
C LYS A 27 4.01 -4.54 9.26
N ASP A 28 3.58 -5.05 10.41
CA ASP A 28 4.07 -6.32 10.95
C ASP A 28 3.77 -7.50 10.01
N ILE A 29 2.60 -7.51 9.40
CA ILE A 29 2.26 -8.53 8.40
C ILE A 29 3.20 -8.43 7.20
N LEU A 30 3.45 -7.21 6.72
CA LEU A 30 4.36 -6.98 5.59
C LEU A 30 5.79 -7.41 5.91
N TYR A 31 6.26 -7.15 7.12
CA TYR A 31 7.60 -7.57 7.54
C TYR A 31 7.75 -9.09 7.53
N ARG A 32 6.75 -9.81 8.04
CA ARG A 32 6.76 -11.27 8.02
C ARG A 32 6.74 -11.82 6.60
N VAL A 33 5.94 -11.22 5.72
CA VAL A 33 5.87 -11.62 4.32
C VAL A 33 7.23 -11.37 3.64
N SER A 34 7.84 -10.22 3.85
CA SER A 34 9.15 -9.89 3.31
C SER A 34 10.21 -10.90 3.75
N GLN A 35 10.22 -11.22 5.04
CA GLN A 35 11.16 -12.19 5.60
C GLN A 35 10.98 -13.58 5.01
N ARG A 36 9.73 -14.00 4.79
CA ARG A 36 9.40 -15.32 4.27
C ARG A 36 9.67 -15.44 2.77
N THR A 37 9.41 -14.40 2.00
CA THR A 37 9.43 -14.45 0.53
C THR A 37 10.67 -13.83 -0.09
N GLY A 38 11.35 -12.96 0.63
CA GLY A 38 12.46 -12.16 0.08
C GLY A 38 12.00 -10.95 -0.74
N ILE A 39 10.70 -10.68 -0.78
CA ILE A 39 10.19 -9.50 -1.49
C ILE A 39 10.56 -8.24 -0.72
N GLU A 40 11.09 -7.25 -1.44
CA GLU A 40 11.51 -5.98 -0.86
C GLU A 40 10.30 -5.16 -0.43
N VAL A 41 10.31 -4.68 0.82
CA VAL A 41 9.30 -3.77 1.38
C VAL A 41 9.96 -2.43 1.66
N ILE A 42 9.42 -1.38 1.06
CA ILE A 42 9.97 -0.02 1.13
C ILE A 42 8.95 0.90 1.77
N LEU A 43 9.26 1.37 2.98
CA LEU A 43 8.40 2.29 3.72
C LEU A 43 8.76 3.72 3.31
N VAL A 44 7.80 4.46 2.79
CA VAL A 44 8.01 5.87 2.43
C VAL A 44 7.25 6.75 3.40
N ALA A 45 7.93 7.68 4.06
CA ALA A 45 7.36 8.50 5.12
C ALA A 45 7.99 9.89 5.17
N ASN A 46 7.25 10.84 5.72
CA ASN A 46 7.76 12.20 5.95
C ASN A 46 8.67 12.30 7.17
N GLN A 47 8.69 11.28 8.01
CA GLN A 47 9.48 11.25 9.22
C GLN A 47 10.33 10.00 9.28
N ALA A 48 11.39 10.03 10.09
CA ALA A 48 12.24 8.87 10.30
C ALA A 48 11.44 7.75 10.95
N LEU A 49 11.53 6.55 10.37
CA LEU A 49 10.88 5.37 10.90
C LEU A 49 11.91 4.36 11.36
N SER A 50 11.64 3.74 12.52
CA SER A 50 12.40 2.59 12.96
C SER A 50 11.94 1.37 12.18
N THR A 51 12.86 0.71 11.48
CA THR A 51 12.57 -0.51 10.73
C THR A 51 13.20 -1.71 11.41
N PRO A 52 12.59 -2.90 11.27
CA PRO A 52 13.19 -4.12 11.81
C PRO A 52 14.48 -4.46 11.05
N ARG A 53 15.33 -5.27 11.67
CA ARG A 53 16.58 -5.73 11.04
C ARG A 53 16.31 -6.87 10.07
N ILE A 54 15.58 -6.58 9.03
CA ILE A 54 15.27 -7.53 7.95
C ILE A 54 15.91 -6.95 6.70
N PRO A 55 16.84 -7.67 6.03
CA PRO A 55 17.57 -7.11 4.89
C PRO A 55 16.70 -6.59 3.74
N THR A 56 15.51 -7.16 3.58
CA THR A 56 14.60 -6.79 2.51
C THR A 56 13.62 -5.69 2.90
N VAL A 57 13.71 -5.16 4.12
CA VAL A 57 12.88 -4.05 4.59
C VAL A 57 13.73 -2.80 4.77
N ARG A 58 13.34 -1.72 4.11
CA ARG A 58 14.03 -0.43 4.27
C ARG A 58 13.03 0.70 4.26
N SER A 59 13.44 1.87 4.71
CA SER A 59 12.63 3.07 4.69
C SER A 59 13.30 4.17 3.89
N ILE A 60 12.46 5.02 3.31
CA ILE A 60 12.89 6.24 2.64
C ILE A 60 12.19 7.40 3.35
N GLN A 61 12.98 8.32 3.89
CA GLN A 61 12.44 9.54 4.47
C GLN A 61 12.41 10.62 3.41
N VAL A 62 11.24 11.22 3.19
CA VAL A 62 11.08 12.35 2.28
C VAL A 62 10.81 13.63 3.08
N SER A 63 10.97 14.77 2.44
CA SER A 63 10.68 16.04 3.09
C SER A 63 9.20 16.16 3.43
N GLN A 64 8.91 16.96 4.46
CA GLN A 64 7.52 17.26 4.80
C GLN A 64 6.89 18.12 3.72
N GLY A 65 5.61 17.98 3.56
CA GLY A 65 4.86 18.70 2.56
C GLY A 65 3.71 17.89 2.03
N PHE A 66 2.73 18.57 1.48
CA PHE A 66 1.55 17.93 0.92
C PHE A 66 1.96 17.07 -0.29
N ASP A 67 1.55 15.83 -0.29
CA ASP A 67 1.77 14.86 -1.37
C ASP A 67 3.23 14.51 -1.69
N VAL A 68 4.21 14.95 -0.90
CA VAL A 68 5.62 14.63 -1.19
C VAL A 68 5.88 13.13 -1.17
N ALA A 69 5.38 12.43 -0.14
CA ALA A 69 5.55 10.98 -0.05
C ALA A 69 4.80 10.26 -1.18
N ASP A 70 3.58 10.70 -1.48
CA ASP A 70 2.77 10.11 -2.55
C ASP A 70 3.46 10.25 -3.90
N ASP A 71 3.95 11.45 -4.22
CA ASP A 71 4.65 11.72 -5.48
C ASP A 71 5.90 10.86 -5.61
N HIS A 72 6.62 10.67 -4.51
CA HIS A 72 7.82 9.84 -4.49
C HIS A 72 7.49 8.37 -4.79
N ILE A 73 6.41 7.85 -4.19
CA ILE A 73 5.95 6.48 -4.47
C ILE A 73 5.60 6.33 -5.95
N VAL A 74 4.84 7.27 -6.52
CA VAL A 74 4.45 7.21 -7.93
C VAL A 74 5.67 7.23 -8.84
N GLU A 75 6.68 8.02 -8.49
CA GLU A 75 7.93 8.08 -9.24
C GLU A 75 8.67 6.73 -9.29
N LEU A 76 8.70 6.03 -8.16
CA LEU A 76 9.47 4.78 -8.01
C LEU A 76 8.74 3.56 -8.54
N VAL A 77 7.41 3.55 -8.51
CA VAL A 77 6.61 2.37 -8.80
C VAL A 77 6.77 1.95 -10.26
N GLU A 78 6.89 0.64 -10.46
CA GLU A 78 6.95 0.02 -11.78
C GLU A 78 5.78 -0.96 -11.95
N ALA A 79 5.61 -1.47 -13.16
CA ALA A 79 4.54 -2.43 -13.44
C ALA A 79 4.62 -3.63 -12.49
N ASP A 80 3.47 -4.07 -12.00
CA ASP A 80 3.28 -5.18 -11.06
C ASP A 80 3.75 -4.90 -9.63
N ASP A 81 4.38 -3.77 -9.34
CA ASP A 81 4.66 -3.38 -7.97
C ASP A 81 3.35 -3.15 -7.20
N LEU A 82 3.39 -3.42 -5.91
CA LEU A 82 2.24 -3.26 -5.03
C LEU A 82 2.46 -2.07 -4.09
N VAL A 83 1.45 -1.23 -3.96
CA VAL A 83 1.48 -0.10 -3.02
C VAL A 83 0.42 -0.32 -1.96
N ILE A 84 0.81 -0.20 -0.70
CA ILE A 84 -0.11 -0.31 0.44
C ILE A 84 -0.53 1.09 0.84
N THR A 85 -1.79 1.42 0.57
CA THR A 85 -2.33 2.75 0.87
C THR A 85 -3.86 2.73 0.92
N ALA A 86 -4.41 3.61 1.74
CA ALA A 86 -5.85 3.91 1.73
C ALA A 86 -6.16 5.21 0.97
N ASP A 87 -5.13 5.87 0.45
CA ASP A 87 -5.28 7.12 -0.30
C ASP A 87 -5.72 6.79 -1.73
N ILE A 88 -6.96 7.12 -2.05
CA ILE A 88 -7.57 6.75 -3.34
C ILE A 88 -6.92 7.47 -4.53
N PRO A 89 -6.61 8.78 -4.47
CA PRO A 89 -5.86 9.42 -5.56
C PRO A 89 -4.50 8.78 -5.81
N LEU A 90 -3.76 8.43 -4.75
CA LEU A 90 -2.48 7.74 -4.90
C LEU A 90 -2.67 6.38 -5.58
N ALA A 91 -3.66 5.62 -5.13
CA ALA A 91 -3.98 4.31 -5.73
C ALA A 91 -4.28 4.44 -7.22
N ALA A 92 -5.03 5.47 -7.62
CA ALA A 92 -5.36 5.71 -9.03
C ALA A 92 -4.11 5.99 -9.86
N GLU A 93 -3.20 6.82 -9.36
CA GLU A 93 -1.95 7.14 -10.06
C GLU A 93 -1.06 5.90 -10.20
N VAL A 94 -0.98 5.07 -9.16
CA VAL A 94 -0.23 3.82 -9.18
C VAL A 94 -0.78 2.87 -10.24
N ILE A 95 -2.10 2.72 -10.29
CA ILE A 95 -2.76 1.86 -11.27
C ILE A 95 -2.51 2.35 -12.69
N ASP A 96 -2.52 3.65 -12.93
CA ASP A 96 -2.23 4.23 -14.24
C ASP A 96 -0.82 3.88 -14.71
N LYS A 97 0.13 3.71 -13.79
CA LYS A 97 1.50 3.29 -14.13
C LYS A 97 1.66 1.78 -14.29
N GLY A 98 0.61 1.01 -14.12
CA GLY A 98 0.68 -0.45 -14.20
C GLY A 98 0.94 -1.15 -12.89
N GLY A 99 1.06 -0.43 -11.79
CA GLY A 99 1.14 -1.00 -10.45
C GLY A 99 -0.22 -1.39 -9.92
N LYS A 100 -0.22 -1.94 -8.71
CA LYS A 100 -1.45 -2.32 -7.99
C LYS A 100 -1.44 -1.65 -6.63
N ALA A 101 -2.62 -1.46 -6.07
CA ALA A 101 -2.76 -0.85 -4.75
C ALA A 101 -3.69 -1.69 -3.88
N LEU A 102 -3.29 -1.90 -2.63
CA LEU A 102 -4.03 -2.68 -1.65
C LEU A 102 -4.20 -1.83 -0.40
N ASN A 103 -5.43 -1.68 0.08
CA ASN A 103 -5.62 -0.91 1.29
C ASN A 103 -5.43 -1.78 2.54
N PRO A 104 -5.19 -1.16 3.71
CA PRO A 104 -4.94 -1.92 4.95
C PRO A 104 -6.09 -2.80 5.41
N ARG A 105 -7.29 -2.66 4.85
CA ARG A 105 -8.45 -3.50 5.18
C ARG A 105 -8.65 -4.64 4.20
N GLY A 106 -7.75 -4.80 3.24
CA GLY A 106 -7.77 -5.94 2.32
C GLY A 106 -8.46 -5.70 0.99
N GLU A 107 -8.85 -4.46 0.68
CA GLU A 107 -9.40 -4.17 -0.64
C GLU A 107 -8.29 -3.92 -1.65
N LEU A 108 -8.29 -4.71 -2.72
CA LEU A 108 -7.38 -4.52 -3.84
C LEU A 108 -8.04 -3.59 -4.85
N TYR A 109 -7.42 -2.44 -5.08
CA TYR A 109 -7.89 -1.50 -6.10
C TYR A 109 -7.46 -1.97 -7.48
N SER A 110 -8.30 -1.72 -8.47
CA SER A 110 -8.08 -2.13 -9.85
C SER A 110 -8.63 -1.06 -10.79
N LYS A 111 -8.35 -1.19 -12.07
CA LYS A 111 -8.96 -0.33 -13.08
C LYS A 111 -10.50 -0.41 -13.04
N ALA A 112 -11.02 -1.59 -12.66
CA ALA A 112 -12.46 -1.80 -12.62
C ALA A 112 -13.15 -1.04 -11.48
N ASN A 113 -12.49 -0.92 -10.30
CA ASN A 113 -13.14 -0.32 -9.12
C ASN A 113 -12.64 1.08 -8.75
N ILE A 114 -11.45 1.48 -9.23
CA ILE A 114 -10.83 2.73 -8.75
C ILE A 114 -11.64 3.97 -9.14
N LYS A 115 -12.26 3.96 -10.31
CA LYS A 115 -13.06 5.11 -10.75
C LYS A 115 -14.27 5.32 -9.84
N ALA A 116 -14.95 4.23 -9.46
CA ALA A 116 -16.06 4.30 -8.53
C ALA A 116 -15.63 4.82 -7.16
N ARG A 117 -14.44 4.40 -6.71
CA ARG A 117 -13.88 4.87 -5.43
C ARG A 117 -13.52 6.36 -5.49
N LEU A 118 -12.94 6.82 -6.59
CA LEU A 118 -12.66 8.25 -6.79
C LEU A 118 -13.94 9.07 -6.79
N ASN A 119 -14.97 8.62 -7.50
CA ASN A 119 -16.25 9.30 -7.56
C ASN A 119 -16.90 9.40 -6.18
N MET A 120 -16.86 8.33 -5.41
CA MET A 120 -17.42 8.32 -4.05
C MET A 120 -16.64 9.28 -3.14
N ARG A 121 -15.30 9.27 -3.23
CA ARG A 121 -14.45 10.19 -2.48
C ARG A 121 -14.78 11.64 -2.79
N ASP A 122 -14.88 11.97 -4.08
CA ASP A 122 -15.19 13.33 -4.53
C ASP A 122 -16.58 13.76 -4.08
N PHE A 123 -17.54 12.85 -4.14
CA PHE A 123 -18.90 13.09 -3.66
C PHE A 123 -18.90 13.41 -2.16
N MET A 124 -18.19 12.61 -1.36
CA MET A 124 -18.14 12.81 0.08
C MET A 124 -17.44 14.13 0.45
N ASP A 125 -16.36 14.47 -0.27
CA ASP A 125 -15.67 15.76 -0.09
C ASP A 125 -16.60 16.93 -0.43
N SER A 126 -17.35 16.84 -1.51
CA SER A 126 -18.32 17.84 -1.92
C SER A 126 -19.40 18.03 -0.85
N MET A 127 -19.89 16.94 -0.28
CA MET A 127 -20.87 16.98 0.81
C MET A 127 -20.33 17.70 2.04
N ARG A 128 -19.08 17.39 2.45
CA ARG A 128 -18.43 18.05 3.58
C ARG A 128 -18.26 19.55 3.32
N ASN A 129 -17.84 19.92 2.11
CA ASN A 129 -17.64 21.32 1.72
C ASN A 129 -18.96 22.10 1.70
N SER A 130 -20.09 21.41 1.52
CA SER A 130 -21.43 22.00 1.58
C SER A 130 -21.97 22.11 3.02
N GLY A 131 -21.20 21.69 4.02
CA GLY A 131 -21.62 21.72 5.40
C GLY A 131 -22.45 20.53 5.85
N VAL A 132 -22.59 19.53 5.01
CA VAL A 132 -23.32 18.30 5.34
C VAL A 132 -22.40 17.38 6.16
N GLN A 133 -22.93 16.87 7.28
CA GLN A 133 -22.21 15.87 8.06
C GLN A 133 -22.29 14.51 7.37
N VAL A 134 -21.14 13.93 7.10
CA VAL A 134 -21.03 12.62 6.45
C VAL A 134 -20.57 11.53 7.41
N GLY A 135 -20.83 11.69 8.68
CA GLY A 135 -20.45 10.73 9.71
C GLY A 135 -18.98 10.78 10.08
N GLY A 136 -18.60 10.01 11.06
CA GLY A 136 -17.22 9.86 11.48
C GLY A 136 -16.41 9.05 10.48
N GLY A 137 -15.09 9.02 10.65
CA GLY A 137 -14.20 8.20 9.84
C GLY A 137 -14.49 6.70 10.01
N PRO A 138 -13.76 5.86 9.27
CA PRO A 138 -13.96 4.42 9.39
C PRO A 138 -13.62 3.93 10.80
N PRO A 139 -14.23 2.83 11.24
CA PRO A 139 -13.91 2.26 12.55
C PRO A 139 -12.46 1.82 12.63
N PRO A 140 -11.90 1.65 13.84
CA PRO A 140 -10.56 1.10 13.99
C PRO A 140 -10.42 -0.25 13.28
N LEU A 141 -9.18 -0.56 12.89
CA LEU A 141 -8.88 -1.80 12.20
C LEU A 141 -9.23 -3.00 13.07
N SER A 142 -10.07 -3.89 12.55
CA SER A 142 -10.51 -5.09 13.27
C SER A 142 -9.60 -6.27 12.97
N GLN A 143 -9.75 -7.35 13.73
CA GLN A 143 -9.06 -8.60 13.43
C GLN A 143 -9.48 -9.15 12.07
N ARG A 144 -10.75 -8.99 11.71
CA ARG A 144 -11.24 -9.38 10.39
C ARG A 144 -10.52 -8.61 9.28
N ASP A 145 -10.35 -7.30 9.46
CA ASP A 145 -9.63 -6.47 8.49
C ASP A 145 -8.21 -6.96 8.30
N ARG A 146 -7.52 -7.33 9.38
CA ARG A 146 -6.16 -7.87 9.32
C ARG A 146 -6.12 -9.18 8.54
N MET A 147 -7.08 -10.07 8.77
CA MET A 147 -7.19 -11.34 8.05
C MET A 147 -7.47 -11.11 6.56
N GLU A 148 -8.38 -10.20 6.26
CA GLU A 148 -8.70 -9.85 4.87
C GLU A 148 -7.47 -9.28 4.15
N PHE A 149 -6.70 -8.42 4.84
CA PHE A 149 -5.47 -7.89 4.28
C PHE A 149 -4.46 -8.99 4.00
N ALA A 150 -4.21 -9.87 4.98
CA ALA A 150 -3.25 -10.95 4.83
C ALA A 150 -3.65 -11.90 3.69
N ASN A 151 -4.94 -12.22 3.58
CA ASN A 151 -5.45 -13.09 2.53
C ASN A 151 -5.33 -12.43 1.15
N ALA A 152 -5.66 -11.16 1.03
CA ALA A 152 -5.54 -10.41 -0.23
C ALA A 152 -4.09 -10.31 -0.67
N LEU A 153 -3.18 -10.05 0.27
CA LEU A 153 -1.75 -9.98 0.01
C LEU A 153 -1.23 -11.32 -0.49
N ASP A 154 -1.54 -12.41 0.21
CA ASP A 154 -1.10 -13.76 -0.18
C ASP A 154 -1.63 -14.13 -1.57
N LYS A 155 -2.88 -13.81 -1.85
CA LYS A 155 -3.49 -14.07 -3.15
C LYS A 155 -2.78 -13.31 -4.27
N TYR A 156 -2.46 -12.05 -4.04
CA TYR A 156 -1.73 -11.26 -5.02
C TYR A 156 -0.34 -11.83 -5.27
N LEU A 157 0.38 -12.13 -4.21
CA LEU A 157 1.75 -12.64 -4.31
C LEU A 157 1.82 -14.02 -4.96
N ALA A 158 0.78 -14.83 -4.81
CA ALA A 158 0.72 -16.16 -5.43
C ALA A 158 0.80 -16.11 -6.96
N GLN A 159 0.48 -14.97 -7.58
CA GLN A 159 0.56 -14.80 -9.03
C GLN A 159 2.02 -14.79 -9.52
N PHE A 160 2.96 -14.52 -8.64
CA PHE A 160 4.38 -14.38 -8.98
C PHE A 160 5.24 -15.58 -8.53
N GLY A 161 4.67 -16.44 -7.70
CA GLY A 161 5.35 -17.63 -7.19
C GLY A 161 4.84 -18.92 -7.76
#